data_7257c521d3cf25062bab794840bdc489
#
_entry.id   7257c521d3cf25062bab794840bdc489
#
_cell.length_a   1.000
_cell.length_b   1.000
_cell.length_c   1.000
_cell.angle_alpha   90.00
_cell.angle_beta   90.00
_cell.angle_gamma   90.00
#
_symmetry.space_group_name_H-M   'P 1'
#
loop_
_entity.id
_entity.type
_entity.pdbx_description
1 polymer ?
#
loop_
_entity_poly.entity_id
_entity_poly.type
_entity_poly.pdbx_seq_one_letter_code
_entity_poly.pdbx_strand_id
1 'polypeptide(L)'
;RRKLIAAVSLGTGIGAVIGMLLGDNFWFLMLAAFIVGGTSNPLYSLLIAYTNDFLAHEDMAAAAGGMVFINGLGAIAGPLMVGWMMGVMGPGGYFLYIAVLMFAMVAYAIYRMTQRKAPAVRETDRYMPVSPSSSPMAVEFAQEYAIETAQEAKED
;
A
#
# COMPACT_ATOMS: atom_id res chain seq x y z
N ARG A 1 -8.19 -8.48 5.27
CA ARG A 1 -7.29 -7.41 4.78
C ARG A 1 -6.04 -7.97 4.08
N ARG A 2 -5.33 -8.99 4.63
CA ARG A 2 -4.11 -9.58 4.01
C ARG A 2 -4.35 -10.10 2.60
N LYS A 3 -5.45 -10.84 2.37
CA LYS A 3 -5.81 -11.34 1.02
C LYS A 3 -6.06 -10.20 0.04
N LEU A 4 -6.65 -9.10 0.51
CA LEU A 4 -6.92 -7.93 -0.31
C LEU A 4 -5.62 -7.20 -0.68
N ILE A 5 -4.70 -7.01 0.28
CA ILE A 5 -3.37 -6.45 0.01
C ILE A 5 -2.64 -7.29 -1.04
N ALA A 6 -2.61 -8.61 -0.86
CA ALA A 6 -1.97 -9.52 -1.82
C ALA A 6 -2.63 -9.46 -3.21
N ALA A 7 -3.97 -9.41 -3.28
CA ALA A 7 -4.70 -9.33 -4.55
C ALA A 7 -4.45 -8.00 -5.28
N VAL A 8 -4.50 -6.87 -4.54
CA VAL A 8 -4.23 -5.54 -5.11
C VAL A 8 -2.77 -5.45 -5.58
N SER A 9 -1.81 -5.89 -4.77
CA SER A 9 -0.39 -5.91 -5.16
C SER A 9 -0.13 -6.81 -6.37
N LEU A 10 -0.81 -7.97 -6.44
CA LEU A 10 -0.71 -8.87 -7.60
C LEU A 10 -1.27 -8.19 -8.86
N GLY A 11 -2.44 -7.56 -8.76
CA GLY A 11 -3.04 -6.82 -9.88
C GLY A 11 -2.13 -5.68 -10.36
N THR A 12 -1.55 -4.90 -9.44
CA THR A 12 -0.58 -3.86 -9.77
C THR A 12 0.66 -4.43 -10.45
N GLY A 13 1.20 -5.54 -9.92
CA GLY A 13 2.35 -6.23 -10.49
C GLY A 13 2.09 -6.71 -11.92
N ILE A 14 0.92 -7.31 -12.18
CA ILE A 14 0.50 -7.73 -13.54
C ILE A 14 0.38 -6.51 -14.46
N GLY A 15 -0.27 -5.42 -14.01
CA GLY A 15 -0.34 -4.18 -14.77
C GLY A 15 1.03 -3.62 -15.14
N ALA A 16 1.98 -3.68 -14.20
CA ALA A 16 3.36 -3.26 -14.45
C ALA A 16 4.05 -4.17 -15.47
N VAL A 17 3.86 -5.49 -15.42
CA VAL A 17 4.40 -6.41 -16.45
C VAL A 17 3.82 -6.12 -17.83
N ILE A 18 2.52 -5.82 -17.92
CA ILE A 18 1.88 -5.40 -19.19
C ILE A 18 2.56 -4.13 -19.71
N GLY A 19 2.76 -3.12 -18.87
CA GLY A 19 3.44 -1.88 -19.26
C GLY A 19 4.89 -2.10 -19.68
N MET A 20 5.60 -3.01 -19.05
CA MET A 20 6.98 -3.35 -19.39
C MET A 20 7.08 -4.05 -20.76
N LEU A 21 6.20 -5.02 -21.03
CA LEU A 21 6.29 -5.87 -22.23
C LEU A 21 5.57 -5.29 -23.44
N LEU A 22 4.50 -4.54 -23.25
CA LEU A 22 3.60 -4.05 -24.29
C LEU A 22 3.49 -2.51 -24.33
N GLY A 23 4.33 -1.81 -23.54
CA GLY A 23 4.29 -0.35 -23.38
C GLY A 23 4.61 0.46 -24.66
N ASP A 24 5.15 -0.17 -25.69
CA ASP A 24 5.34 0.46 -27.03
C ASP A 24 4.00 0.76 -27.70
N ASN A 25 2.96 0.04 -27.34
CA ASN A 25 1.61 0.31 -27.82
C ASN A 25 0.88 1.23 -26.83
N PHE A 26 0.38 2.37 -27.34
CA PHE A 26 -0.28 3.40 -26.54
C PHE A 26 -1.44 2.86 -25.70
N TRP A 27 -2.27 1.97 -26.21
CA TRP A 27 -3.43 1.44 -25.49
C TRP A 27 -3.03 0.54 -24.33
N PHE A 28 -2.01 -0.30 -24.51
CA PHE A 28 -1.48 -1.12 -23.41
C PHE A 28 -0.76 -0.28 -22.37
N LEU A 29 -0.07 0.78 -22.78
CA LEU A 29 0.54 1.74 -21.87
C LEU A 29 -0.52 2.43 -21.01
N MET A 30 -1.61 2.89 -21.61
CA MET A 30 -2.74 3.50 -20.88
C MET A 30 -3.40 2.52 -19.91
N LEU A 31 -3.61 1.28 -20.34
CA LEU A 31 -4.14 0.24 -19.48
C LEU A 31 -3.22 -0.03 -18.28
N ALA A 32 -1.93 -0.16 -18.52
CA ALA A 32 -0.94 -0.37 -17.46
C ALA A 32 -0.91 0.81 -16.47
N ALA A 33 -0.91 2.05 -16.98
CA ALA A 33 -0.94 3.25 -16.17
C ALA A 33 -2.23 3.33 -15.33
N PHE A 34 -3.38 2.99 -15.90
CA PHE A 34 -4.65 2.94 -15.19
C PHE A 34 -4.65 1.91 -14.07
N ILE A 35 -4.16 0.69 -14.33
CA ILE A 35 -4.09 -0.37 -13.32
C ILE A 35 -3.13 0.05 -12.20
N VAL A 36 -1.90 0.44 -12.54
CA VAL A 36 -0.87 0.80 -11.57
C VAL A 36 -1.31 2.03 -10.74
N GLY A 37 -1.82 3.08 -11.38
CA GLY A 37 -2.27 4.29 -10.70
C GLY A 37 -3.51 4.05 -9.84
N GLY A 38 -4.50 3.31 -10.36
CA GLY A 38 -5.76 3.04 -9.65
C GLY A 38 -5.60 2.14 -8.43
N THR A 39 -4.59 1.27 -8.41
CA THR A 39 -4.35 0.32 -7.31
C THR A 39 -3.35 0.83 -6.26
N SER A 40 -2.51 1.80 -6.58
CA SER A 40 -1.47 2.32 -5.67
C SER A 40 -2.05 3.06 -4.46
N ASN A 41 -3.05 3.91 -4.64
CA ASN A 41 -3.66 4.69 -3.56
C ASN A 41 -4.38 3.82 -2.50
N PRO A 42 -5.26 2.87 -2.89
CA PRO A 42 -5.90 1.98 -1.92
C PRO A 42 -4.90 1.15 -1.11
N LEU A 43 -3.76 0.79 -1.70
CA LEU A 43 -2.75 -0.03 -1.04
C LEU A 43 -2.18 0.63 0.21
N TYR A 44 -1.89 1.93 0.18
CA TYR A 44 -1.39 2.67 1.34
C TYR A 44 -2.39 2.64 2.50
N SER A 45 -3.65 2.94 2.24
CA SER A 45 -4.71 2.90 3.25
C SER A 45 -4.93 1.50 3.83
N LEU A 46 -4.83 0.46 2.98
CA LEU A 46 -4.91 -0.93 3.42
C LEU A 46 -3.75 -1.32 4.34
N LEU A 47 -2.54 -0.81 4.08
CA LEU A 47 -1.37 -1.06 4.92
C LEU A 47 -1.49 -0.38 6.28
N ILE A 48 -1.97 0.87 6.33
CA ILE A 48 -2.26 1.57 7.58
C ILE A 48 -3.29 0.78 8.39
N ALA A 49 -4.44 0.47 7.79
CA ALA A 49 -5.49 -0.29 8.45
C ALA A 49 -5.01 -1.68 8.94
N TYR A 50 -4.13 -2.33 8.17
CA TYR A 50 -3.53 -3.59 8.58
C TYR A 50 -2.57 -3.44 9.75
N THR A 51 -1.80 -2.35 9.80
CA THR A 51 -0.89 -2.06 10.90
C THR A 51 -1.68 -1.80 12.19
N ASN A 52 -2.75 -1.00 12.11
CA ASN A 52 -3.61 -0.68 13.25
C ASN A 52 -4.28 -1.92 13.86
N ASP A 53 -4.58 -2.96 13.06
CA ASP A 53 -5.14 -4.23 13.58
C ASP A 53 -4.23 -4.95 14.60
N PHE A 54 -2.96 -4.55 14.71
CA PHE A 54 -1.97 -5.20 15.59
C PHE A 54 -1.38 -4.26 16.65
N LEU A 55 -1.82 -3.01 16.70
CA LEU A 55 -1.31 -1.99 17.62
C LEU A 55 -2.24 -1.80 18.80
N ALA A 56 -1.65 -1.60 19.98
CA ALA A 56 -2.38 -1.04 21.11
C ALA A 56 -2.68 0.45 20.86
N HIS A 57 -3.76 0.96 21.44
CA HIS A 57 -4.22 2.33 21.24
C HIS A 57 -3.12 3.37 21.58
N GLU A 58 -2.35 3.12 22.64
CA GLU A 58 -1.25 3.95 23.10
C GLU A 58 -0.06 4.04 22.12
N ASP A 59 0.10 3.04 21.25
CA ASP A 59 1.19 2.95 20.26
C ASP A 59 0.81 3.55 18.88
N MET A 60 -0.45 3.88 18.66
CA MET A 60 -0.93 4.30 17.32
C MET A 60 -0.28 5.58 16.82
N ALA A 61 -0.11 6.59 17.67
CA ALA A 61 0.53 7.86 17.30
C ALA A 61 2.00 7.64 16.89
N ALA A 62 2.74 6.85 17.66
CA ALA A 62 4.13 6.52 17.35
C ALA A 62 4.25 5.71 16.04
N ALA A 63 3.34 4.76 15.82
CA ALA A 63 3.31 3.97 14.60
C ALA A 63 2.93 4.81 13.37
N ALA A 64 1.98 5.74 13.50
CA ALA A 64 1.62 6.68 12.43
C ALA A 64 2.82 7.54 12.01
N GLY A 65 3.55 8.11 12.97
CA GLY A 65 4.78 8.86 12.72
C GLY A 65 5.85 8.01 12.00
N GLY A 66 6.04 6.76 12.44
CA GLY A 66 6.93 5.81 11.80
C GLY A 66 6.55 5.48 10.35
N MET A 67 5.26 5.27 10.09
CA MET A 67 4.76 5.00 8.72
C MET A 67 4.96 6.19 7.80
N VAL A 68 4.70 7.41 8.27
CA VAL A 68 4.94 8.64 7.49
C VAL A 68 6.44 8.83 7.22
N PHE A 69 7.29 8.56 8.19
CA PHE A 69 8.75 8.62 8.00
C PHE A 69 9.24 7.64 6.94
N ILE A 70 8.81 6.37 7.01
CA ILE A 70 9.16 5.35 6.01
C ILE A 70 8.61 5.73 4.62
N ASN A 71 7.39 6.25 4.55
CA ASN A 71 6.81 6.76 3.30
C ASN A 71 7.64 7.90 2.71
N GLY A 72 8.09 8.85 3.54
CA GLY A 72 8.98 9.94 3.14
C GLY A 72 10.33 9.45 2.59
N LEU A 73 10.96 8.46 3.26
CA LEU A 73 12.17 7.82 2.74
C LEU A 73 11.92 7.16 1.37
N GLY A 74 10.80 6.47 1.22
CA GLY A 74 10.39 5.87 -0.06
C GLY A 74 10.17 6.91 -1.15
N ALA A 75 9.57 8.05 -0.81
CA ALA A 75 9.34 9.15 -1.74
C ALA A 75 10.65 9.80 -2.26
N ILE A 76 11.70 9.79 -1.46
CA ILE A 76 13.04 10.26 -1.87
C ILE A 76 13.78 9.18 -2.67
N ALA A 77 13.85 7.96 -2.13
CA ALA A 77 14.62 6.88 -2.74
C ALA A 77 13.97 6.35 -4.06
N GLY A 78 12.63 6.33 -4.11
CA GLY A 78 11.89 5.80 -5.25
C GLY A 78 12.26 6.45 -6.59
N PRO A 79 12.15 7.78 -6.74
CA PRO A 79 12.52 8.48 -7.97
C PRO A 79 13.96 8.29 -8.37
N LEU A 80 14.90 8.22 -7.42
CA LEU A 80 16.32 7.99 -7.70
C LEU A 80 16.55 6.59 -8.29
N MET A 81 15.96 5.57 -7.68
CA MET A 81 16.06 4.19 -8.16
C MET A 81 15.39 4.01 -9.53
N VAL A 82 14.20 4.57 -9.70
CA VAL A 82 13.47 4.53 -10.97
C VAL A 82 14.25 5.28 -12.06
N GLY A 83 14.77 6.48 -11.76
CA GLY A 83 15.56 7.27 -12.70
C GLY A 83 16.83 6.52 -13.16
N TRP A 84 17.51 5.85 -12.23
CA TRP A 84 18.65 5.01 -12.56
C TRP A 84 18.26 3.82 -13.45
N MET A 85 17.19 3.09 -13.08
CA MET A 85 16.72 1.95 -13.88
C MET A 85 16.27 2.37 -15.28
N MET A 86 15.56 3.50 -15.39
CA MET A 86 15.18 4.04 -16.71
C MET A 86 16.38 4.50 -17.52
N GLY A 87 17.43 4.99 -16.90
CA GLY A 87 18.68 5.34 -17.57
C GLY A 87 19.41 4.15 -18.19
N VAL A 88 19.35 2.98 -17.53
CA VAL A 88 20.01 1.75 -17.99
C VAL A 88 19.14 0.94 -18.95
N MET A 89 17.82 0.85 -18.69
CA MET A 89 16.88 -0.06 -19.37
C MET A 89 15.85 0.66 -20.24
N GLY A 90 15.89 2.00 -20.29
CA GLY A 90 14.87 2.80 -20.95
C GLY A 90 13.56 2.87 -20.17
N PRO A 91 12.45 3.32 -20.79
CA PRO A 91 11.15 3.55 -20.14
C PRO A 91 10.57 2.31 -19.44
N GLY A 92 10.87 1.12 -19.94
CA GLY A 92 10.46 -0.15 -19.35
C GLY A 92 11.01 -0.37 -17.93
N GLY A 93 12.12 0.29 -17.57
CA GLY A 93 12.71 0.23 -16.23
C GLY A 93 11.78 0.72 -15.12
N TYR A 94 10.91 1.69 -15.40
CA TYR A 94 9.86 2.13 -14.47
C TYR A 94 8.91 0.98 -14.10
N PHE A 95 8.38 0.32 -15.10
CA PHE A 95 7.44 -0.78 -14.91
C PHE A 95 8.09 -2.00 -14.27
N LEU A 96 9.34 -2.30 -14.64
CA LEU A 96 10.11 -3.37 -14.02
C LEU A 96 10.29 -3.13 -12.52
N TYR A 97 10.65 -1.90 -12.12
CA TYR A 97 10.81 -1.54 -10.71
C TYR A 97 9.52 -1.77 -9.92
N ILE A 98 8.38 -1.30 -10.44
CA ILE A 98 7.08 -1.51 -9.80
C ILE A 98 6.74 -2.99 -9.73
N ALA A 99 6.93 -3.75 -10.80
CA ALA A 99 6.65 -5.19 -10.83
C ALA A 99 7.45 -5.93 -9.75
N VAL A 100 8.75 -5.67 -9.64
CA VAL A 100 9.61 -6.30 -8.62
C VAL A 100 9.13 -5.98 -7.22
N LEU A 101 8.82 -4.72 -6.90
CA LEU A 101 8.33 -4.33 -5.58
C LEU A 101 6.97 -4.97 -5.26
N MET A 102 6.06 -4.99 -6.22
CA MET A 102 4.72 -5.56 -6.01
C MET A 102 4.76 -7.07 -5.84
N PHE A 103 5.55 -7.79 -6.63
CA PHE A 103 5.72 -9.24 -6.45
C PHE A 103 6.47 -9.58 -5.15
N ALA A 104 7.45 -8.78 -4.73
CA ALA A 104 8.08 -8.93 -3.43
C ALA A 104 7.07 -8.74 -2.29
N MET A 105 6.16 -7.76 -2.41
CA MET A 105 5.09 -7.56 -1.45
C MET A 105 4.09 -8.73 -1.43
N VAL A 106 3.71 -9.27 -2.58
CA VAL A 106 2.86 -10.47 -2.68
C VAL A 106 3.53 -11.66 -2.00
N ALA A 107 4.80 -11.90 -2.30
CA ALA A 107 5.57 -13.00 -1.71
C ALA A 107 5.65 -12.84 -0.18
N TYR A 108 5.94 -11.63 0.31
CA TYR A 108 5.95 -11.33 1.73
C TYR A 108 4.57 -11.53 2.39
N ALA A 109 3.50 -11.07 1.73
CA ALA A 109 2.13 -11.25 2.24
C ALA A 109 1.76 -12.73 2.36
N ILE A 110 2.09 -13.54 1.35
CA ILE A 110 1.88 -14.99 1.37
C ILE A 110 2.70 -15.64 2.50
N TYR A 111 3.99 -15.31 2.59
CA TYR A 111 4.85 -15.79 3.68
C TYR A 111 4.25 -15.47 5.05
N ARG A 112 3.80 -14.23 5.24
CA ARG A 112 3.21 -13.80 6.51
C ARG A 112 1.87 -14.48 6.82
N MET A 113 1.10 -14.83 5.81
CA MET A 113 -0.13 -15.62 5.98
C MET A 113 0.14 -17.05 6.49
N THR A 114 1.31 -17.61 6.21
CA THR A 114 1.70 -18.93 6.73
C THR A 114 2.17 -18.89 8.18
N GLN A 115 2.69 -17.74 8.65
CA GLN A 115 3.32 -17.61 9.97
C GLN A 115 2.33 -17.17 11.09
N ARG A 116 1.30 -16.44 10.78
CA ARG A 116 0.36 -15.91 11.79
C ARG A 116 -1.10 -16.00 11.32
N LYS A 117 -1.98 -16.45 12.23
CA LYS A 117 -3.43 -16.35 12.03
C LYS A 117 -3.84 -14.88 11.94
N ALA A 118 -4.82 -14.57 11.11
CA ALA A 118 -5.39 -13.23 11.05
C ALA A 118 -6.21 -12.96 12.34
N PRO A 119 -6.23 -11.71 12.87
CA PRO A 119 -7.18 -11.31 13.90
C PRO A 119 -8.62 -11.61 13.47
N ALA A 120 -9.50 -11.87 14.43
CA ALA A 120 -10.92 -12.06 14.14
C ALA A 120 -11.51 -10.77 13.55
N VAL A 121 -12.51 -10.90 12.66
CA VAL A 121 -13.13 -9.73 12.00
C VAL A 121 -13.74 -8.76 13.02
N ARG A 122 -14.17 -9.27 14.19
CA ARG A 122 -14.71 -8.47 15.30
C ARG A 122 -13.66 -7.68 16.08
N GLU A 123 -12.39 -7.99 15.88
CA GLU A 123 -11.23 -7.35 16.53
C GLU A 123 -10.50 -6.38 15.58
N THR A 124 -11.04 -6.14 14.39
CA THR A 124 -10.42 -5.25 13.38
C THR A 124 -11.20 -3.94 13.31
N ASP A 125 -10.46 -2.82 13.32
CA ASP A 125 -11.03 -1.49 13.21
C ASP A 125 -11.57 -1.18 11.80
N ARG A 126 -12.40 -0.13 11.71
CA ARG A 126 -13.02 0.30 10.46
C ARG A 126 -11.97 0.85 9.49
N TYR A 127 -12.09 0.46 8.23
CA TYR A 127 -11.23 1.00 7.17
C TYR A 127 -11.58 2.46 6.87
N MET A 128 -10.58 3.35 6.94
CA MET A 128 -10.69 4.73 6.46
C MET A 128 -9.68 4.98 5.33
N PRO A 129 -10.12 5.54 4.20
CA PRO A 129 -9.23 5.87 3.10
C PRO A 129 -8.40 7.11 3.46
N VAL A 130 -7.07 6.96 3.52
CA VAL A 130 -6.12 8.04 3.77
C VAL A 130 -5.17 8.15 2.59
N SER A 131 -4.91 9.37 2.12
CA SER A 131 -3.96 9.61 1.02
C SER A 131 -2.51 9.45 1.48
N PRO A 132 -1.62 8.89 0.64
CA PRO A 132 -0.18 8.84 0.92
C PRO A 132 0.47 10.20 1.16
N SER A 133 -0.15 11.27 0.66
CA SER A 133 0.29 12.67 0.85
C SER A 133 -0.35 13.37 2.06
N SER A 134 -1.13 12.65 2.86
CA SER A 134 -1.76 13.21 4.07
C SER A 134 -0.71 13.58 5.11
N SER A 135 -0.94 14.68 5.84
CA SER A 135 -0.07 15.06 6.95
C SER A 135 -0.16 14.03 8.08
N PRO A 136 0.88 13.92 8.94
CA PRO A 136 0.84 13.04 10.12
C PRO A 136 -0.40 13.28 10.98
N MET A 137 -0.76 14.54 11.17
CA MET A 137 -1.94 14.94 11.93
C MET A 137 -3.26 14.47 11.30
N ALA A 138 -3.37 14.50 9.97
CA ALA A 138 -4.57 13.98 9.29
C ALA A 138 -4.70 12.45 9.42
N VAL A 139 -3.59 11.73 9.47
CA VAL A 139 -3.57 10.29 9.73
C VAL A 139 -4.00 10.00 11.17
N GLU A 140 -3.51 10.77 12.14
CA GLU A 140 -3.85 10.66 13.55
C GLU A 140 -5.34 10.92 13.80
N PHE A 141 -5.90 12.01 13.28
CA PHE A 141 -7.33 12.30 13.36
C PHE A 141 -8.21 11.22 12.71
N ALA A 142 -7.78 10.68 11.57
CA ALA A 142 -8.51 9.60 10.91
C ALA A 142 -8.53 8.33 11.77
N GLN A 143 -7.45 8.06 12.49
CA GLN A 143 -7.35 6.92 13.41
C GLN A 143 -8.20 7.13 14.67
N GLU A 144 -8.13 8.32 15.31
CA GLU A 144 -8.97 8.68 16.46
C GLU A 144 -10.45 8.56 16.14
N TYR A 145 -10.89 9.14 15.03
CA TYR A 145 -12.30 9.06 14.61
C TYR A 145 -12.76 7.62 14.35
N ALA A 146 -11.89 6.78 13.76
CA ALA A 146 -12.22 5.37 13.53
C ALA A 146 -12.41 4.60 14.84
N ILE A 147 -11.63 4.92 15.87
CA ILE A 147 -11.71 4.31 17.20
C ILE A 147 -12.99 4.75 17.94
N GLU A 148 -13.27 6.06 17.94
CA GLU A 148 -14.45 6.64 18.58
C GLU A 148 -15.74 6.02 18.01
N THR A 149 -15.82 5.95 16.67
CA THR A 149 -16.95 5.32 15.97
C THR A 149 -17.06 3.82 16.27
N ALA A 150 -15.94 3.12 16.47
CA ALA A 150 -15.95 1.70 16.81
C ALA A 150 -16.34 1.43 18.28
N GLN A 151 -16.08 2.39 19.17
CA GLN A 151 -16.53 2.33 20.58
C GLN A 151 -18.03 2.58 20.69
N GLU A 152 -18.55 3.60 20.02
CA GLU A 152 -19.99 3.89 19.98
C GLU A 152 -20.80 2.71 19.45
N ALA A 153 -20.30 2.03 18.40
CA ALA A 153 -20.95 0.85 17.82
C ALA A 153 -20.93 -0.41 18.72
N LYS A 154 -20.21 -0.39 19.85
CA LYS A 154 -20.19 -1.48 20.84
C LYS A 154 -21.11 -1.22 22.04
N GLU A 155 -21.53 0.02 22.23
CA GLU A 155 -22.42 0.44 23.31
C GLU A 155 -23.91 0.37 22.92
N ASP A 156 -24.21 0.35 21.61
CA ASP A 156 -25.53 0.10 21.04
C ASP A 156 -25.77 -1.41 20.77
#